data_f2ba69c25a49eaf69333fbbdc4fdad17
#
_entry.id   f2ba69c25a49eaf69333fbbdc4fdad17
#
_cell.length_a   1.000
_cell.length_b   1.000
_cell.length_c   1.000
_cell.angle_alpha   90.00
_cell.angle_beta   90.00
_cell.angle_gamma   90.00
#
_symmetry.space_group_name_H-M   'P 1'
#
loop_
_entity.id
_entity.type
_entity.pdbx_description
1 polymer ?
#
loop_
_entity_poly.entity_id
_entity_poly.type
_entity_poly.pdbx_seq_one_letter_code
_entity_poly.pdbx_strand_id
1 'polypeptide(L)'
;MPFTADEFHDLIRLVEAHPEWRAELRRLVLTDALLALPEQVGVLTEQMTALTVQVTALARSVQTLTDDVGALKGRSLEADYRTKGPAYFGCLIRRPHVLTSDELVALLEDAREHGVFSDTEVQELYDADLIVRGRRAMDDTAVYLVVEVSWGVGPYDVERAARRAALLARIGVAVMPVVAGERLTAEAGRLAQQHQVWQITAGHVIPPEPAAFPS
;
A
#
# COMPACT_ATOMS: atom_id res chain seq x y z
N MET A 1 -36.50 6.52 71.73
CA MET A 1 -37.66 6.73 70.87
C MET A 1 -37.25 6.28 69.44
N PRO A 2 -38.09 5.56 68.72
CA PRO A 2 -37.78 5.24 67.32
C PRO A 2 -37.87 6.52 66.48
N PHE A 3 -36.90 6.73 65.61
CA PHE A 3 -36.82 7.85 64.66
C PHE A 3 -37.95 7.64 63.57
N THR A 4 -38.81 8.66 63.40
CA THR A 4 -39.94 8.58 62.52
C THR A 4 -39.64 9.06 61.10
N ALA A 5 -40.45 8.69 60.12
CA ALA A 5 -40.28 9.13 58.72
C ALA A 5 -40.42 10.69 58.57
N ASP A 6 -41.26 11.30 59.36
CA ASP A 6 -41.43 12.75 59.33
C ASP A 6 -40.21 13.48 59.88
N GLU A 7 -39.62 13.00 60.98
CA GLU A 7 -38.35 13.53 61.54
C GLU A 7 -37.17 13.36 60.54
N PHE A 8 -37.19 12.30 59.74
CA PHE A 8 -36.20 12.08 58.67
C PHE A 8 -36.35 13.14 57.56
N HIS A 9 -37.57 13.41 57.12
CA HIS A 9 -37.84 14.45 56.11
C HIS A 9 -37.49 15.86 56.60
N ASP A 10 -37.77 16.18 57.89
CA ASP A 10 -37.39 17.44 58.50
C ASP A 10 -35.86 17.56 58.60
N LEU A 11 -35.13 16.48 58.92
CA LEU A 11 -33.67 16.45 58.91
C LEU A 11 -33.13 16.76 57.49
N ILE A 12 -33.69 16.15 56.44
CA ILE A 12 -33.29 16.39 55.06
C ILE A 12 -33.47 17.88 54.73
N ARG A 13 -34.62 18.47 55.02
CA ARG A 13 -34.86 19.89 54.80
C ARG A 13 -33.90 20.83 55.53
N LEU A 14 -33.56 20.49 56.75
CA LEU A 14 -32.57 21.25 57.55
C LEU A 14 -31.16 21.13 56.91
N VAL A 15 -30.76 19.96 56.48
CA VAL A 15 -29.47 19.75 55.79
C VAL A 15 -29.42 20.46 54.44
N GLU A 16 -30.54 20.52 53.70
CA GLU A 16 -30.63 21.27 52.44
C GLU A 16 -30.57 22.78 52.64
N ALA A 17 -31.16 23.31 53.73
CA ALA A 17 -31.15 24.72 54.10
C ALA A 17 -29.78 25.23 54.63
N HIS A 18 -28.93 24.32 55.16
CA HIS A 18 -27.66 24.64 55.77
C HIS A 18 -26.48 23.98 55.07
N PRO A 19 -25.80 24.68 54.16
CA PRO A 19 -24.68 24.10 53.37
C PRO A 19 -23.54 23.54 54.24
N GLU A 20 -23.28 24.17 55.40
CA GLU A 20 -22.28 23.74 56.38
C GLU A 20 -22.60 22.38 56.99
N TRP A 21 -23.86 22.08 57.28
CA TRP A 21 -24.29 20.78 57.81
C TRP A 21 -24.19 19.68 56.73
N ARG A 22 -24.46 20.06 55.50
CA ARG A 22 -24.28 19.15 54.35
C ARG A 22 -22.80 18.76 54.18
N ALA A 23 -21.90 19.73 54.33
CA ALA A 23 -20.45 19.47 54.27
C ALA A 23 -19.99 18.55 55.41
N GLU A 24 -20.50 18.79 56.63
CA GLU A 24 -20.15 17.99 57.80
C GLU A 24 -20.70 16.55 57.70
N LEU A 25 -21.96 16.37 57.29
CA LEU A 25 -22.55 15.06 57.00
C LEU A 25 -21.80 14.31 55.92
N ARG A 26 -21.40 15.03 54.86
CA ARG A 26 -20.61 14.46 53.78
C ARG A 26 -19.28 13.91 54.29
N ARG A 27 -18.59 14.64 55.19
CA ARG A 27 -17.36 14.21 55.83
C ARG A 27 -17.54 13.01 56.76
N LEU A 28 -18.66 12.93 57.45
CA LEU A 28 -18.97 11.84 58.34
C LEU A 28 -19.40 10.53 57.61
N VAL A 29 -20.07 10.65 56.48
CA VAL A 29 -20.60 9.51 55.72
C VAL A 29 -19.62 8.97 54.67
N LEU A 30 -18.84 9.88 54.06
CA LEU A 30 -17.87 9.52 53.03
C LEU A 30 -16.49 9.32 53.67
N THR A 31 -15.85 8.22 53.39
CA THR A 31 -14.46 7.97 53.77
C THR A 31 -13.54 8.92 52.97
N ASP A 32 -12.37 9.26 53.53
CA ASP A 32 -11.37 10.11 52.85
C ASP A 32 -11.00 9.56 51.46
N ALA A 33 -11.01 8.23 51.32
CA ALA A 33 -10.79 7.56 50.04
C ALA A 33 -11.85 7.90 48.99
N LEU A 34 -13.14 7.99 49.37
CA LEU A 34 -14.24 8.38 48.48
C LEU A 34 -14.19 9.88 48.13
N LEU A 35 -13.71 10.71 49.02
CA LEU A 35 -13.53 12.15 48.77
C LEU A 35 -12.36 12.44 47.80
N ALA A 36 -11.33 11.57 47.79
CA ALA A 36 -10.19 11.66 46.87
C ALA A 36 -10.46 11.08 45.45
N LEU A 37 -11.53 10.28 45.28
CA LEU A 37 -11.84 9.66 44.01
C LEU A 37 -11.94 10.64 42.80
N PRO A 38 -12.59 11.82 42.91
CA PRO A 38 -12.67 12.74 41.78
C PRO A 38 -11.29 13.22 41.30
N GLU A 39 -10.36 13.46 42.22
CA GLU A 39 -8.99 13.86 41.92
C GLU A 39 -8.23 12.71 41.22
N GLN A 40 -8.34 11.51 41.75
CA GLN A 40 -7.73 10.31 41.16
C GLN A 40 -8.28 10.02 39.74
N VAL A 41 -9.59 10.16 39.54
CA VAL A 41 -10.22 10.03 38.20
C VAL A 41 -9.72 11.10 37.26
N GLY A 42 -9.54 12.36 37.73
CA GLY A 42 -8.93 13.45 36.98
C GLY A 42 -7.53 13.09 36.47
N VAL A 43 -6.65 12.66 37.36
CA VAL A 43 -5.28 12.24 37.02
C VAL A 43 -5.26 11.07 36.04
N LEU A 44 -6.10 10.06 36.24
CA LEU A 44 -6.21 8.91 35.32
C LEU A 44 -6.72 9.34 33.94
N THR A 45 -7.65 10.29 33.89
CA THR A 45 -8.17 10.82 32.61
C THR A 45 -7.08 11.56 31.84
N GLU A 46 -6.27 12.37 32.52
CA GLU A 46 -5.13 13.06 31.91
C GLU A 46 -4.08 12.06 31.39
N GLN A 47 -3.74 11.04 32.19
CA GLN A 47 -2.80 9.99 31.79
C GLN A 47 -3.32 9.22 30.59
N MET A 48 -4.60 8.88 30.56
CA MET A 48 -5.23 8.17 29.44
C MET A 48 -5.24 9.02 28.17
N THR A 49 -5.47 10.33 28.30
CA THR A 49 -5.38 11.26 27.17
C THR A 49 -3.95 11.33 26.61
N ALA A 50 -2.96 11.48 27.49
CA ALA A 50 -1.55 11.49 27.11
C ALA A 50 -1.13 10.18 26.41
N LEU A 51 -1.55 9.03 26.96
CA LEU A 51 -1.30 7.72 26.37
C LEU A 51 -1.94 7.58 24.98
N THR A 52 -3.17 8.06 24.82
CA THR A 52 -3.87 8.03 23.52
C THR A 52 -3.11 8.83 22.46
N VAL A 53 -2.57 10.00 22.81
CA VAL A 53 -1.74 10.81 21.91
C VAL A 53 -0.47 10.06 21.53
N GLN A 54 0.21 9.41 22.49
CA GLN A 54 1.42 8.64 22.22
C GLN A 54 1.16 7.44 21.33
N VAL A 55 0.09 6.68 21.59
CA VAL A 55 -0.32 5.52 20.76
C VAL A 55 -0.65 5.97 19.33
N THR A 56 -1.33 7.09 19.18
CA THR A 56 -1.65 7.65 17.84
C THR A 56 -0.37 8.06 17.10
N ALA A 57 0.57 8.69 17.78
CA ALA A 57 1.85 9.06 17.18
C ALA A 57 2.68 7.83 16.78
N LEU A 58 2.71 6.80 17.65
CA LEU A 58 3.40 5.54 17.36
C LEU A 58 2.76 4.82 16.16
N ALA A 59 1.44 4.76 16.09
CA ALA A 59 0.74 4.15 14.96
C ALA A 59 1.09 4.82 13.62
N ARG A 60 1.18 6.17 13.60
CA ARG A 60 1.63 6.91 12.41
C ARG A 60 3.08 6.59 12.04
N SER A 61 3.98 6.54 13.02
CA SER A 61 5.39 6.20 12.79
C SER A 61 5.54 4.78 12.24
N VAL A 62 4.78 3.82 12.76
CA VAL A 62 4.76 2.44 12.26
C VAL A 62 4.26 2.39 10.82
N GLN A 63 3.22 3.15 10.47
CA GLN A 63 2.72 3.23 9.10
C GLN A 63 3.79 3.78 8.15
N THR A 64 4.44 4.90 8.49
CA THR A 64 5.52 5.49 7.70
C THR A 64 6.66 4.50 7.49
N LEU A 65 7.12 3.82 8.56
CA LEU A 65 8.17 2.80 8.47
C LEU A 65 7.75 1.62 7.57
N THR A 66 6.49 1.22 7.62
CA THR A 66 5.97 0.14 6.78
C THR A 66 6.01 0.54 5.29
N ASP A 67 5.63 1.77 4.98
CA ASP A 67 5.66 2.31 3.62
C ASP A 67 7.11 2.45 3.11
N ASP A 68 8.02 2.96 3.94
CA ASP A 68 9.46 3.08 3.62
C ASP A 68 10.12 1.71 3.37
N VAL A 69 9.81 0.72 4.21
CA VAL A 69 10.29 -0.66 4.02
C VAL A 69 9.72 -1.25 2.74
N GLY A 70 8.47 -0.98 2.41
CA GLY A 70 7.83 -1.39 1.16
C GLY A 70 8.57 -0.82 -0.07
N ALA A 71 8.86 0.49 -0.04
CA ALA A 71 9.60 1.17 -1.11
C ALA A 71 11.04 0.66 -1.25
N LEU A 72 11.73 0.39 -0.14
CA LEU A 72 13.08 -0.18 -0.16
C LEU A 72 13.10 -1.60 -0.75
N LYS A 73 12.14 -2.43 -0.37
CA LYS A 73 11.99 -3.79 -0.92
C LYS A 73 11.67 -3.76 -2.41
N GLY A 74 10.83 -2.84 -2.86
CA GLY A 74 10.54 -2.64 -4.29
C GLY A 74 11.80 -2.33 -5.08
N ARG A 75 12.58 -1.34 -4.66
CA ARG A 75 13.86 -0.98 -5.31
C ARG A 75 14.89 -2.10 -5.28
N SER A 76 14.99 -2.86 -4.20
CA SER A 76 15.88 -4.03 -4.12
C SER A 76 15.46 -5.11 -5.10
N LEU A 77 14.17 -5.36 -5.22
CA LEU A 77 13.60 -6.34 -6.13
C LEU A 77 13.83 -5.94 -7.60
N GLU A 78 13.60 -4.67 -7.94
CA GLU A 78 13.89 -4.13 -9.27
C GLU A 78 15.38 -4.30 -9.65
N ALA A 79 16.31 -4.00 -8.71
CA ALA A 79 17.72 -4.20 -8.93
C ALA A 79 18.08 -5.68 -9.15
N ASP A 80 17.43 -6.60 -8.43
CA ASP A 80 17.58 -8.04 -8.64
C ASP A 80 17.07 -8.47 -10.02
N TYR A 81 15.89 -8.01 -10.45
CA TYR A 81 15.36 -8.30 -11.78
C TYR A 81 16.24 -7.73 -12.89
N ARG A 82 16.79 -6.54 -12.69
CA ARG A 82 17.74 -5.91 -13.62
C ARG A 82 19.03 -6.70 -13.74
N THR A 83 19.58 -7.14 -12.62
CA THR A 83 20.88 -7.82 -12.58
C THR A 83 20.76 -9.30 -13.02
N LYS A 84 19.69 -9.97 -12.64
CA LYS A 84 19.44 -11.40 -12.88
C LYS A 84 18.40 -11.63 -13.99
N GLY A 85 18.20 -10.67 -14.89
CA GLY A 85 17.21 -10.71 -15.96
C GLY A 85 17.12 -12.05 -16.70
N PRO A 86 18.24 -12.68 -17.13
CA PRO A 86 18.19 -13.98 -17.79
C PRO A 86 17.54 -15.09 -16.96
N ALA A 87 17.70 -15.09 -15.64
CA ALA A 87 17.10 -16.08 -14.75
C ALA A 87 15.58 -15.90 -14.62
N TYR A 88 15.11 -14.64 -14.58
CA TYR A 88 13.68 -14.35 -14.42
C TYR A 88 12.91 -14.38 -15.74
N PHE A 89 13.48 -13.85 -16.82
CA PHE A 89 12.77 -13.69 -18.09
C PHE A 89 13.05 -14.80 -19.11
N GLY A 90 14.03 -15.68 -18.82
CA GLY A 90 14.42 -16.78 -19.72
C GLY A 90 13.32 -17.83 -19.93
N CYS A 91 12.31 -17.89 -19.06
CA CYS A 91 11.13 -18.72 -19.22
C CYS A 91 10.06 -18.10 -20.15
N LEU A 92 10.08 -16.77 -20.35
CA LEU A 92 9.17 -16.04 -21.22
C LEU A 92 9.73 -15.89 -22.65
N ILE A 93 11.01 -15.53 -22.74
CA ILE A 93 11.67 -15.20 -24.00
C ILE A 93 13.06 -15.79 -24.07
N ARG A 94 13.55 -16.03 -25.25
CA ARG A 94 14.96 -16.47 -25.48
C ARG A 94 15.89 -15.26 -25.52
N ARG A 95 17.10 -15.42 -24.99
CA ARG A 95 18.15 -14.40 -24.95
C ARG A 95 17.67 -13.07 -24.37
N PRO A 96 17.06 -13.09 -23.17
CA PRO A 96 16.59 -11.86 -22.53
C PRO A 96 17.78 -10.92 -22.27
N HIS A 97 17.63 -9.66 -22.66
CA HIS A 97 18.56 -8.58 -22.43
C HIS A 97 17.80 -7.38 -21.86
N VAL A 98 18.08 -7.04 -20.63
CA VAL A 98 17.53 -5.85 -20.00
C VAL A 98 18.19 -4.63 -20.62
N LEU A 99 17.41 -3.73 -21.22
CA LEU A 99 17.96 -2.53 -21.84
C LEU A 99 18.64 -1.65 -20.79
N THR A 100 19.81 -1.17 -21.15
CA THR A 100 20.48 -0.11 -20.40
C THR A 100 19.77 1.22 -20.63
N SER A 101 20.05 2.21 -19.77
CA SER A 101 19.48 3.57 -19.95
C SER A 101 19.85 4.15 -21.31
N ASP A 102 21.08 3.95 -21.76
CA ASP A 102 21.55 4.46 -23.05
C ASP A 102 20.85 3.78 -24.24
N GLU A 103 20.63 2.45 -24.17
CA GLU A 103 19.89 1.72 -25.20
C GLU A 103 18.42 2.13 -25.25
N LEU A 104 17.82 2.38 -24.08
CA LEU A 104 16.44 2.87 -23.99
C LEU A 104 16.30 4.29 -24.57
N VAL A 105 17.23 5.19 -24.20
CA VAL A 105 17.29 6.55 -24.77
C VAL A 105 17.39 6.48 -26.28
N ALA A 106 18.33 5.70 -26.83
CA ALA A 106 18.49 5.58 -28.28
C ALA A 106 17.22 5.07 -28.98
N LEU A 107 16.54 4.08 -28.40
CA LEU A 107 15.29 3.53 -28.93
C LEU A 107 14.16 4.56 -28.95
N LEU A 108 13.99 5.30 -27.88
CA LEU A 108 12.86 6.23 -27.73
C LEU A 108 13.11 7.56 -28.45
N GLU A 109 14.34 8.06 -28.50
CA GLU A 109 14.68 9.27 -29.24
C GLU A 109 14.51 9.05 -30.76
N ASP A 110 14.97 7.92 -31.29
CA ASP A 110 14.73 7.56 -32.69
C ASP A 110 13.22 7.55 -33.02
N ALA A 111 12.39 6.95 -32.19
CA ALA A 111 10.95 6.92 -32.37
C ALA A 111 10.31 8.32 -32.22
N ARG A 112 10.84 9.17 -31.34
CA ARG A 112 10.39 10.55 -31.15
C ARG A 112 10.71 11.41 -32.39
N GLU A 113 11.91 11.32 -32.92
CA GLU A 113 12.33 12.03 -34.14
C GLU A 113 11.46 11.66 -35.35
N HIS A 114 10.99 10.41 -35.40
CA HIS A 114 10.04 9.94 -36.42
C HIS A 114 8.56 10.27 -36.11
N GLY A 115 8.29 11.02 -35.02
CA GLY A 115 6.94 11.45 -34.66
C GLY A 115 6.03 10.33 -34.13
N VAL A 116 6.60 9.19 -33.71
CA VAL A 116 5.84 8.08 -33.12
C VAL A 116 5.35 8.41 -31.73
N PHE A 117 6.17 9.12 -30.93
CA PHE A 117 5.87 9.49 -29.55
C PHE A 117 5.93 11.01 -29.35
N SER A 118 5.06 11.50 -28.47
CA SER A 118 5.16 12.82 -27.85
C SER A 118 6.17 12.79 -26.68
N ASP A 119 6.62 13.97 -26.23
CA ASP A 119 7.54 14.09 -25.09
C ASP A 119 6.98 13.46 -23.81
N THR A 120 5.67 13.56 -23.56
CA THR A 120 5.01 12.95 -22.41
C THR A 120 4.96 11.43 -22.49
N GLU A 121 4.79 10.86 -23.69
CA GLU A 121 4.81 9.42 -23.92
C GLU A 121 6.20 8.82 -23.79
N VAL A 122 7.23 9.55 -24.24
CA VAL A 122 8.63 9.19 -24.02
C VAL A 122 8.94 9.15 -22.52
N GLN A 123 8.52 10.17 -21.77
CA GLN A 123 8.72 10.20 -20.33
C GLN A 123 8.01 9.01 -19.63
N GLU A 124 6.81 8.69 -20.04
CA GLU A 124 6.08 7.54 -19.49
C GLU A 124 6.83 6.21 -19.72
N LEU A 125 7.50 6.04 -20.86
CA LEU A 125 8.31 4.87 -21.16
C LEU A 125 9.64 4.86 -20.38
N TYR A 126 10.25 6.01 -20.09
CA TYR A 126 11.41 6.11 -19.21
C TYR A 126 11.08 5.72 -17.76
N ASP A 127 9.84 5.97 -17.34
CA ASP A 127 9.37 5.61 -15.99
C ASP A 127 9.05 4.11 -15.83
N ALA A 128 9.22 3.28 -16.88
CA ALA A 128 9.07 1.84 -16.77
C ALA A 128 10.23 1.24 -15.94
N ASP A 129 9.93 0.35 -15.01
CA ASP A 129 10.96 -0.25 -14.14
C ASP A 129 12.01 -1.01 -14.96
N LEU A 130 11.56 -1.80 -15.96
CA LEU A 130 12.44 -2.51 -16.88
C LEU A 130 11.82 -2.64 -18.27
N ILE A 131 12.65 -2.49 -19.31
CA ILE A 131 12.33 -2.94 -20.65
C ILE A 131 13.33 -4.02 -21.06
N VAL A 132 12.84 -5.20 -21.44
CA VAL A 132 13.67 -6.35 -21.77
C VAL A 132 13.47 -6.71 -23.22
N ARG A 133 14.54 -6.78 -24.01
CA ARG A 133 14.53 -7.25 -25.37
C ARG A 133 14.87 -8.74 -25.43
N GLY A 134 14.24 -9.47 -26.31
CA GLY A 134 14.55 -10.87 -26.56
C GLY A 134 13.87 -11.43 -27.78
N ARG A 135 13.71 -12.76 -27.82
CA ARG A 135 13.09 -13.45 -28.93
C ARG A 135 11.99 -14.38 -28.41
N ARG A 136 10.87 -14.41 -29.07
CA ARG A 136 9.76 -15.31 -28.73
C ARG A 136 10.20 -16.77 -28.95
N ALA A 137 9.87 -17.66 -28.01
CA ALA A 137 10.30 -19.05 -28.08
C ALA A 137 9.70 -19.86 -29.26
N MET A 138 8.51 -19.48 -29.73
CA MET A 138 7.76 -20.24 -30.75
C MET A 138 8.23 -19.98 -32.19
N ASP A 139 8.52 -18.74 -32.53
CA ASP A 139 8.73 -18.28 -33.92
C ASP A 139 10.05 -17.48 -34.08
N ASP A 140 10.82 -17.35 -33.01
CA ASP A 140 12.07 -16.59 -32.97
C ASP A 140 11.93 -15.12 -33.41
N THR A 141 10.73 -14.54 -33.32
CA THR A 141 10.48 -13.11 -33.59
C THR A 141 11.03 -12.25 -32.47
N ALA A 142 11.51 -11.04 -32.83
CA ALA A 142 11.92 -10.07 -31.83
C ALA A 142 10.73 -9.64 -30.97
N VAL A 143 10.92 -9.56 -29.65
CA VAL A 143 9.89 -9.18 -28.69
C VAL A 143 10.49 -8.35 -27.58
N TYR A 144 9.73 -7.38 -27.10
CA TYR A 144 10.04 -6.61 -25.89
C TYR A 144 9.10 -7.00 -24.77
N LEU A 145 9.62 -7.03 -23.54
CA LEU A 145 8.81 -7.08 -22.32
C LEU A 145 8.85 -5.68 -21.70
N VAL A 146 7.70 -5.15 -21.35
CA VAL A 146 7.57 -4.00 -20.47
C VAL A 146 7.19 -4.53 -19.11
N VAL A 147 8.07 -4.37 -18.15
CA VAL A 147 7.97 -5.00 -16.83
C VAL A 147 7.80 -3.94 -15.75
N GLU A 148 6.74 -4.05 -14.98
CA GLU A 148 6.53 -3.29 -13.74
C GLU A 148 6.86 -4.21 -12.56
N VAL A 149 7.71 -3.73 -11.65
CA VAL A 149 8.21 -4.49 -10.50
C VAL A 149 7.69 -3.88 -9.22
N SER A 150 7.01 -4.68 -8.39
CA SER A 150 6.51 -4.24 -7.09
C SER A 150 6.68 -5.35 -6.06
N TRP A 151 6.96 -5.01 -4.80
CA TRP A 151 6.93 -6.01 -3.73
C TRP A 151 5.54 -6.63 -3.58
N GLY A 152 4.51 -5.83 -3.70
CA GLY A 152 3.11 -6.24 -3.70
C GLY A 152 2.39 -5.66 -4.91
N VAL A 153 2.29 -6.47 -5.98
CA VAL A 153 1.65 -6.07 -7.23
C VAL A 153 0.17 -5.78 -7.02
N GLY A 154 -0.23 -4.54 -7.28
CA GLY A 154 -1.60 -4.05 -7.24
C GLY A 154 -2.21 -3.83 -8.63
N PRO A 155 -3.51 -3.46 -8.69
CA PRO A 155 -4.19 -3.14 -9.96
C PRO A 155 -3.48 -2.07 -10.78
N TYR A 156 -2.96 -1.03 -10.12
CA TYR A 156 -2.27 0.08 -10.76
C TYR A 156 -0.99 -0.36 -11.49
N ASP A 157 -0.25 -1.33 -10.95
CA ASP A 157 0.95 -1.87 -11.62
C ASP A 157 0.57 -2.60 -12.91
N VAL A 158 -0.54 -3.34 -12.89
CA VAL A 158 -1.07 -4.03 -14.07
C VAL A 158 -1.49 -3.04 -15.15
N GLU A 159 -2.22 -1.98 -14.79
CA GLU A 159 -2.63 -0.94 -15.73
C GLU A 159 -1.43 -0.22 -16.34
N ARG A 160 -0.41 0.09 -15.54
CA ARG A 160 0.83 0.70 -16.03
C ARG A 160 1.55 -0.21 -17.02
N ALA A 161 1.74 -1.48 -16.68
CA ALA A 161 2.37 -2.46 -17.57
C ALA A 161 1.64 -2.57 -18.91
N ALA A 162 0.32 -2.71 -18.88
CA ALA A 162 -0.50 -2.79 -20.09
C ALA A 162 -0.41 -1.52 -20.94
N ARG A 163 -0.57 -0.35 -20.32
CA ARG A 163 -0.54 0.95 -21.01
C ARG A 163 0.82 1.21 -21.64
N ARG A 164 1.91 1.02 -20.89
CA ARG A 164 3.28 1.22 -21.37
C ARG A 164 3.65 0.22 -22.49
N ALA A 165 3.20 -1.02 -22.38
CA ALA A 165 3.41 -2.01 -23.43
C ALA A 165 2.66 -1.64 -24.73
N ALA A 166 1.41 -1.18 -24.62
CA ALA A 166 0.64 -0.71 -25.78
C ALA A 166 1.31 0.52 -26.43
N LEU A 167 1.88 1.41 -25.59
CA LEU A 167 2.61 2.58 -26.07
C LEU A 167 3.86 2.15 -26.84
N LEU A 168 4.71 1.30 -26.27
CA LEU A 168 5.93 0.81 -26.92
C LEU A 168 5.63 0.03 -28.21
N ALA A 169 4.53 -0.71 -28.28
CA ALA A 169 4.15 -1.46 -29.49
C ALA A 169 3.95 -0.58 -30.74
N ARG A 170 3.77 0.74 -30.57
CA ARG A 170 3.62 1.70 -31.70
C ARG A 170 4.87 1.82 -32.58
N ILE A 171 6.04 1.41 -32.07
CA ILE A 171 7.25 1.32 -32.91
C ILE A 171 7.25 0.12 -33.87
N GLY A 172 6.15 -0.64 -33.93
CA GLY A 172 5.98 -1.77 -34.86
C GLY A 172 6.61 -3.09 -34.41
N VAL A 173 6.95 -3.23 -33.10
CA VAL A 173 7.50 -4.47 -32.53
C VAL A 173 6.47 -5.22 -31.68
N ALA A 174 6.67 -6.51 -31.50
CA ALA A 174 5.88 -7.27 -30.55
C ALA A 174 6.27 -6.87 -29.11
N VAL A 175 5.28 -6.57 -28.28
CA VAL A 175 5.49 -6.21 -26.87
C VAL A 175 4.58 -7.05 -25.98
N MET A 176 5.14 -7.51 -24.87
CA MET A 176 4.40 -8.27 -23.85
C MET A 176 4.43 -7.46 -22.55
N PRO A 177 3.27 -7.09 -21.99
CA PRO A 177 3.19 -6.50 -20.67
C PRO A 177 3.45 -7.56 -19.60
N VAL A 178 4.24 -7.20 -18.57
CA VAL A 178 4.60 -8.10 -17.48
C VAL A 178 4.51 -7.33 -16.16
N VAL A 179 3.96 -7.97 -15.15
CA VAL A 179 4.11 -7.53 -13.75
C VAL A 179 4.93 -8.56 -12.98
N ALA A 180 5.83 -8.10 -12.13
CA ALA A 180 6.73 -8.96 -11.38
C ALA A 180 6.77 -8.54 -9.90
N GLY A 181 6.75 -9.52 -8.98
CA GLY A 181 6.77 -9.22 -7.55
C GLY A 181 6.77 -10.46 -6.66
N GLU A 182 6.83 -10.22 -5.34
CA GLU A 182 6.73 -11.30 -4.34
C GLU A 182 5.28 -11.70 -4.05
N ARG A 183 4.37 -10.74 -4.14
CA ARG A 183 2.94 -10.94 -3.87
C ARG A 183 2.12 -10.29 -4.97
N LEU A 184 0.96 -10.88 -5.22
CA LEU A 184 -0.03 -10.36 -6.14
C LEU A 184 -1.38 -10.29 -5.42
N THR A 185 -2.06 -9.16 -5.50
CA THR A 185 -3.43 -9.06 -4.97
C THR A 185 -4.41 -9.82 -5.87
N ALA A 186 -5.49 -10.35 -5.28
CA ALA A 186 -6.51 -11.07 -6.07
C ALA A 186 -7.14 -10.18 -7.16
N GLU A 187 -7.24 -8.89 -6.92
CA GLU A 187 -7.75 -7.92 -7.88
C GLU A 187 -6.76 -7.70 -9.04
N ALA A 188 -5.46 -7.52 -8.72
CA ALA A 188 -4.43 -7.42 -9.74
C ALA A 188 -4.35 -8.68 -10.61
N GLY A 189 -4.50 -9.88 -10.02
CA GLY A 189 -4.54 -11.13 -10.77
C GLY A 189 -5.69 -11.19 -11.79
N ARG A 190 -6.89 -10.78 -11.40
CA ARG A 190 -8.04 -10.70 -12.31
C ARG A 190 -7.81 -9.68 -13.42
N LEU A 191 -7.31 -8.51 -13.07
CA LEU A 191 -7.04 -7.43 -14.02
C LEU A 191 -5.93 -7.83 -15.02
N ALA A 192 -4.90 -8.55 -14.55
CA ALA A 192 -3.84 -9.06 -15.41
C ALA A 192 -4.37 -10.03 -16.47
N GLN A 193 -5.32 -10.89 -16.13
CA GLN A 193 -6.01 -11.75 -17.10
C GLN A 193 -6.79 -10.92 -18.13
N GLN A 194 -7.54 -9.92 -17.70
CA GLN A 194 -8.34 -9.07 -18.59
C GLN A 194 -7.48 -8.25 -19.56
N HIS A 195 -6.34 -7.72 -19.10
CA HIS A 195 -5.42 -6.92 -19.91
C HIS A 195 -4.32 -7.73 -20.60
N GLN A 196 -4.38 -9.05 -20.54
CA GLN A 196 -3.39 -9.96 -21.13
C GLN A 196 -1.96 -9.68 -20.63
N VAL A 197 -1.83 -9.38 -19.33
CA VAL A 197 -0.56 -9.10 -18.65
C VAL A 197 0.00 -10.39 -18.06
N TRP A 198 1.26 -10.69 -18.37
CA TRP A 198 2.00 -11.80 -17.79
C TRP A 198 2.37 -11.49 -16.34
N GLN A 199 2.37 -12.50 -15.50
CA GLN A 199 2.65 -12.35 -14.07
C GLN A 199 3.86 -13.19 -13.69
N ILE A 200 4.81 -12.60 -12.97
CA ILE A 200 5.94 -13.30 -12.35
C ILE A 200 5.83 -13.07 -10.84
N THR A 201 5.49 -14.12 -10.10
CA THR A 201 5.32 -14.01 -8.65
C THR A 201 6.16 -15.07 -7.95
N ALA A 202 7.05 -14.66 -7.04
CA ALA A 202 7.95 -15.54 -6.32
C ALA A 202 8.69 -16.53 -7.26
N GLY A 203 9.09 -16.08 -8.44
CA GLY A 203 9.77 -16.90 -9.47
C GLY A 203 8.87 -17.79 -10.32
N HIS A 204 7.54 -17.80 -10.09
CA HIS A 204 6.58 -18.52 -10.91
C HIS A 204 5.98 -17.62 -11.98
N VAL A 205 5.88 -18.13 -13.21
CA VAL A 205 5.26 -17.44 -14.33
C VAL A 205 3.83 -17.92 -14.52
N ILE A 206 2.90 -16.96 -14.56
CA ILE A 206 1.49 -17.20 -14.82
C ILE A 206 1.15 -16.47 -16.13
N PRO A 207 0.88 -17.19 -17.23
CA PRO A 207 0.47 -16.58 -18.49
C PRO A 207 -0.94 -16.02 -18.37
N PRO A 208 -1.29 -14.99 -19.17
CA PRO A 208 -2.67 -14.63 -19.35
C PRO A 208 -3.44 -15.77 -20.03
N GLU A 209 -4.70 -15.93 -19.66
CA GLU A 209 -5.58 -16.89 -20.35
C GLU A 209 -5.74 -16.47 -21.80
N PRO A 210 -5.76 -17.43 -22.77
CA PRO A 210 -6.02 -17.09 -24.14
C PRO A 210 -7.39 -16.41 -24.24
N ALA A 211 -7.44 -15.26 -24.93
CA ALA A 211 -8.69 -14.55 -25.13
C ALA A 211 -9.73 -15.52 -25.68
N ALA A 212 -10.85 -15.70 -24.97
CA ALA A 212 -11.96 -16.49 -25.49
C ALA A 212 -12.44 -15.79 -26.75
N PHE A 213 -12.24 -16.45 -27.92
CA PHE A 213 -12.82 -15.97 -29.16
C PHE A 213 -14.34 -15.99 -28.98
N PRO A 214 -15.04 -14.87 -29.19
CA PRO A 214 -16.49 -14.89 -29.22
C PRO A 214 -16.90 -15.82 -30.38
N SER A 215 -17.71 -16.83 -30.04
CA SER A 215 -18.29 -17.81 -30.96
C SER A 215 -19.29 -17.15 -31.90
#